data_e97b39b5346f4d6fd0cf553d569b649a
#
_entry.id   e97b39b5346f4d6fd0cf553d569b649a
#
_cell.length_a   1.000
_cell.length_b   1.000
_cell.length_c   1.000
_cell.angle_alpha   90.00
_cell.angle_beta   90.00
_cell.angle_gamma   90.00
#
_symmetry.space_group_name_H-M   'P 1'
#
loop_
_entity.id
_entity.type
_entity.pdbx_description
1 polymer ?
#
loop_
_entity_poly.entity_id
_entity_poly.type
_entity_poly.pdbx_seq_one_letter_code
_entity_poly.pdbx_strand_id
1 'polypeptide(L)'
;MFKPFGKELDIPVDENTDYYKLAQYYTNNFGQAMLRQKINERINRNQFKSPLLDELADIGFSNIWTTNFDNAVELNYQKRGALINKVFKDVDFSNVDLNKRVNIFKMNGDVTNLDGIIATQSDYEAYTDSHRIMLMFFKRELISNTFLFIGYSFKDHLVLDCLSEISRYLGGTSNYHYTIMKDDKKDPYFRYFVDDIEQRYHIRVLLVDEFKDIPTVLAKLNERVRDKRVFISGAFNSYAKKMEEYSHNFSRYATSALLGFDYRIVNGIGRRFGTHLIGYANEYLAKEGVKDIERHLIVRPFVGREEDSAQKKRLERQRIIGQCGAAIFLFGEHGGNKKAQKSGVMEEFEIARDQHKTIIPIAYPGMVSEIIWRQVKQNLTQYPYLEGKIDLLVSDYPLDKLSKLLVQILDSVLLSKQ
;
A
#
# COMPACT_ATOMS: atom_id res chain seq x y z
N MET A 1 -2.68 -18.47 -21.81
CA MET A 1 -1.49 -19.33 -21.78
C MET A 1 -1.74 -20.68 -22.47
N PHE A 2 -2.79 -21.42 -22.18
CA PHE A 2 -2.98 -22.83 -22.56
C PHE A 2 -3.64 -23.09 -23.93
N LYS A 3 -4.24 -22.10 -24.62
CA LYS A 3 -4.87 -22.27 -25.96
C LYS A 3 -4.02 -23.03 -26.99
N PRO A 4 -2.69 -22.84 -27.12
CA PRO A 4 -1.90 -23.60 -28.07
C PRO A 4 -1.69 -25.06 -27.70
N PHE A 5 -1.72 -25.42 -26.41
CA PHE A 5 -1.65 -26.82 -26.04
C PHE A 5 -2.88 -27.58 -26.53
N GLY A 6 -4.07 -26.95 -26.40
CA GLY A 6 -5.29 -27.50 -27.01
C GLY A 6 -5.19 -27.65 -28.53
N LYS A 7 -4.61 -26.65 -29.22
CA LYS A 7 -4.45 -26.71 -30.68
C LYS A 7 -3.52 -27.87 -31.11
N GLU A 8 -2.46 -28.12 -30.36
CA GLU A 8 -1.52 -29.23 -30.66
C GLU A 8 -2.08 -30.61 -30.32
N LEU A 9 -3.06 -30.66 -29.41
CA LEU A 9 -3.78 -31.88 -29.03
C LEU A 9 -5.08 -32.04 -29.83
N ASP A 10 -5.42 -31.10 -30.71
CA ASP A 10 -6.72 -31.04 -31.42
C ASP A 10 -7.93 -31.01 -30.45
N ILE A 11 -7.75 -30.33 -29.30
CA ILE A 11 -8.79 -30.14 -28.28
C ILE A 11 -9.24 -28.68 -28.30
N PRO A 12 -10.55 -28.40 -28.43
CA PRO A 12 -11.07 -27.04 -28.30
C PRO A 12 -10.88 -26.50 -26.89
N VAL A 13 -10.42 -25.25 -26.77
CA VAL A 13 -10.18 -24.59 -25.48
C VAL A 13 -11.15 -23.42 -25.33
N ASP A 14 -12.00 -23.49 -24.35
CA ASP A 14 -13.00 -22.49 -23.99
C ASP A 14 -12.87 -22.03 -22.51
N GLU A 15 -13.87 -21.31 -22.01
CA GLU A 15 -13.93 -20.77 -20.63
C GLU A 15 -14.07 -21.86 -19.55
N ASN A 16 -14.57 -23.05 -19.95
CA ASN A 16 -14.80 -24.19 -19.04
C ASN A 16 -13.67 -25.21 -19.08
N THR A 17 -12.63 -24.97 -19.90
CA THR A 17 -11.51 -25.90 -20.02
C THR A 17 -10.74 -26.00 -18.71
N ASP A 18 -10.61 -27.22 -18.21
CA ASP A 18 -9.71 -27.53 -17.10
C ASP A 18 -8.26 -27.52 -17.58
N TYR A 19 -7.55 -26.45 -17.25
CA TYR A 19 -6.18 -26.25 -17.71
C TYR A 19 -5.18 -27.24 -17.11
N TYR A 20 -5.41 -27.75 -15.91
CA TYR A 20 -4.54 -28.76 -15.30
C TYR A 20 -4.67 -30.11 -16.03
N LYS A 21 -5.88 -30.50 -16.39
CA LYS A 21 -6.11 -31.69 -17.22
C LYS A 21 -5.54 -31.53 -18.62
N LEU A 22 -5.75 -30.37 -19.25
CA LEU A 22 -5.19 -30.10 -20.58
C LEU A 22 -3.65 -30.20 -20.57
N ALA A 23 -3.00 -29.62 -19.56
CA ALA A 23 -1.55 -29.73 -19.38
C ALA A 23 -1.10 -31.17 -19.09
N GLN A 24 -1.90 -31.94 -18.35
CA GLN A 24 -1.65 -33.39 -18.14
C GLN A 24 -1.70 -34.17 -19.44
N TYR A 25 -2.73 -33.95 -20.27
CA TYR A 25 -2.86 -34.61 -21.58
C TYR A 25 -1.68 -34.23 -22.50
N TYR A 26 -1.26 -32.96 -22.45
CA TYR A 26 -0.09 -32.52 -23.18
C TYR A 26 1.18 -33.22 -22.71
N THR A 27 1.36 -33.34 -21.42
CA THR A 27 2.51 -34.03 -20.80
C THR A 27 2.53 -35.50 -21.16
N ASN A 28 1.39 -36.18 -21.16
CA ASN A 28 1.27 -37.57 -21.51
C ASN A 28 1.68 -37.88 -22.98
N ASN A 29 1.42 -36.88 -23.88
CA ASN A 29 1.72 -37.03 -25.30
C ASN A 29 3.15 -36.58 -25.67
N PHE A 30 3.63 -35.49 -25.06
CA PHE A 30 4.88 -34.83 -25.50
C PHE A 30 5.96 -34.77 -24.42
N GLY A 31 5.66 -35.22 -23.20
CA GLY A 31 6.58 -35.22 -22.08
C GLY A 31 6.61 -33.90 -21.29
N GLN A 32 6.98 -34.02 -20.03
CA GLN A 32 7.01 -32.89 -19.07
C GLN A 32 8.01 -31.79 -19.46
N ALA A 33 9.18 -32.18 -20.01
CA ALA A 33 10.19 -31.22 -20.43
C ALA A 33 9.67 -30.28 -21.53
N MET A 34 8.90 -30.81 -22.49
CA MET A 34 8.31 -30.02 -23.56
C MET A 34 7.24 -29.04 -23.02
N LEU A 35 6.40 -29.48 -22.11
CA LEU A 35 5.42 -28.59 -21.44
C LEU A 35 6.13 -27.42 -20.76
N ARG A 36 7.14 -27.68 -19.94
CA ARG A 36 7.92 -26.68 -19.20
C ARG A 36 8.64 -25.71 -20.13
N GLN A 37 9.27 -26.20 -21.16
CA GLN A 37 9.91 -25.36 -22.19
C GLN A 37 8.91 -24.38 -22.80
N LYS A 38 7.75 -24.85 -23.22
CA LYS A 38 6.71 -23.99 -23.82
C LYS A 38 6.12 -22.98 -22.85
N ILE A 39 5.94 -23.34 -21.59
CA ILE A 39 5.54 -22.41 -20.54
C ILE A 39 6.59 -21.28 -20.46
N ASN A 40 7.86 -21.62 -20.35
CA ASN A 40 8.97 -20.66 -20.25
C ASN A 40 9.06 -19.73 -21.47
N GLU A 41 8.99 -20.28 -22.69
CA GLU A 41 9.01 -19.48 -23.92
C GLU A 41 7.88 -18.46 -23.99
N ARG A 42 6.72 -18.81 -23.49
CA ARG A 42 5.55 -17.91 -23.50
C ARG A 42 5.63 -16.81 -22.48
N ILE A 43 6.12 -17.11 -21.28
CA ILE A 43 6.29 -16.11 -20.23
C ILE A 43 7.34 -15.10 -20.65
N ASN A 44 8.46 -15.53 -21.21
CA ASN A 44 9.57 -14.65 -21.59
C ASN A 44 9.25 -13.74 -22.80
N ARG A 45 8.25 -14.05 -23.62
CA ARG A 45 7.80 -13.20 -24.75
C ARG A 45 6.98 -11.99 -24.33
N ASN A 46 6.44 -11.97 -23.13
CA ASN A 46 5.51 -10.94 -22.69
C ASN A 46 6.23 -9.90 -21.82
N GLN A 47 6.36 -8.66 -22.35
CA GLN A 47 6.68 -7.51 -21.51
C GLN A 47 5.40 -7.04 -20.82
N PHE A 48 5.28 -7.33 -19.53
CA PHE A 48 4.11 -6.97 -18.75
C PHE A 48 4.13 -5.47 -18.38
N LYS A 49 3.35 -4.67 -19.10
CA LYS A 49 2.92 -3.34 -18.63
C LYS A 49 1.46 -3.49 -18.20
N SER A 50 1.19 -3.36 -16.93
CA SER A 50 -0.15 -3.51 -16.39
C SER A 50 -0.47 -2.37 -15.42
N PRO A 51 -1.43 -1.49 -15.76
CA PRO A 51 -1.90 -0.46 -14.83
C PRO A 51 -2.36 -1.04 -13.48
N LEU A 52 -2.93 -2.25 -13.49
CA LEU A 52 -3.33 -2.95 -12.28
C LEU A 52 -2.14 -3.22 -11.36
N LEU A 53 -1.04 -3.76 -11.90
CA LEU A 53 0.17 -4.03 -11.11
C LEU A 53 0.85 -2.74 -10.64
N ASP A 54 0.71 -1.66 -11.42
CA ASP A 54 1.20 -0.35 -11.03
C ASP A 54 0.47 0.15 -9.78
N GLU A 55 -0.86 0.11 -9.75
CA GLU A 55 -1.66 0.51 -8.59
C GLU A 55 -1.42 -0.38 -7.36
N LEU A 56 -1.31 -1.70 -7.56
CA LEU A 56 -1.01 -2.63 -6.45
C LEU A 56 0.32 -2.32 -5.77
N ALA A 57 1.35 -2.03 -6.57
CA ALA A 57 2.66 -1.69 -6.02
C ALA A 57 2.67 -0.30 -5.35
N ASP A 58 1.83 0.64 -5.80
CA ASP A 58 1.68 1.97 -5.20
C ASP A 58 0.90 1.93 -3.87
N ILE A 59 -0.09 1.03 -3.73
CA ILE A 59 -0.77 0.77 -2.45
C ILE A 59 0.23 0.22 -1.43
N GLY A 60 1.19 -0.62 -1.87
CA GLY A 60 2.28 -1.11 -1.05
C GLY A 60 1.89 -2.27 -0.14
N PHE A 61 1.22 -3.29 -0.69
CA PHE A 61 0.99 -4.53 0.04
C PHE A 61 2.32 -5.20 0.42
N SER A 62 2.43 -5.70 1.64
CA SER A 62 3.63 -6.36 2.16
C SER A 62 3.67 -7.85 1.86
N ASN A 63 2.52 -8.51 1.79
CA ASN A 63 2.39 -9.92 1.47
C ASN A 63 1.49 -10.09 0.25
N ILE A 64 2.02 -10.73 -0.79
CA ILE A 64 1.32 -10.96 -2.06
C ILE A 64 1.34 -12.46 -2.35
N TRP A 65 0.17 -13.02 -2.52
CA TRP A 65 -0.02 -14.40 -2.93
C TRP A 65 -0.42 -14.45 -4.39
N THR A 66 0.22 -15.27 -5.18
CA THR A 66 -0.08 -15.41 -6.61
C THR A 66 0.03 -16.87 -7.06
N THR A 67 -0.87 -17.23 -7.97
CA THR A 67 -0.80 -18.51 -8.70
C THR A 67 -0.04 -18.38 -10.03
N ASN A 68 0.41 -17.17 -10.38
CA ASN A 68 1.14 -16.91 -11.63
C ASN A 68 2.61 -17.31 -11.50
N PHE A 69 3.15 -17.89 -12.56
CA PHE A 69 4.57 -18.30 -12.63
C PHE A 69 5.51 -17.15 -13.03
N ASP A 70 4.99 -16.11 -13.72
CA ASP A 70 5.79 -15.01 -14.26
C ASP A 70 6.34 -14.08 -13.17
N ASN A 71 7.22 -13.15 -13.56
CA ASN A 71 7.85 -12.18 -12.65
C ASN A 71 7.23 -10.77 -12.76
N ALA A 72 6.00 -10.66 -13.21
CA ALA A 72 5.37 -9.34 -13.45
C ALA A 72 5.19 -8.55 -12.16
N VAL A 73 4.77 -9.20 -11.09
CA VAL A 73 4.61 -8.58 -9.75
C VAL A 73 5.95 -8.12 -9.23
N GLU A 74 6.95 -9.01 -9.24
CA GLU A 74 8.31 -8.73 -8.75
C GLU A 74 8.93 -7.52 -9.44
N LEU A 75 8.90 -7.50 -10.78
CA LEU A 75 9.45 -6.42 -11.58
C LEU A 75 8.77 -5.08 -11.29
N ASN A 76 7.47 -5.10 -11.04
CA ASN A 76 6.72 -3.89 -10.71
C ASN A 76 7.11 -3.29 -9.36
N TYR A 77 7.26 -4.13 -8.33
CA TYR A 77 7.70 -3.70 -7.01
C TYR A 77 9.17 -3.26 -7.01
N GLN A 78 10.06 -3.98 -7.72
CA GLN A 78 11.47 -3.61 -7.86
C GLN A 78 11.67 -2.26 -8.56
N LYS A 79 10.89 -1.93 -9.59
CA LYS A 79 10.91 -0.62 -10.24
C LYS A 79 10.62 0.53 -9.29
N ARG A 80 9.89 0.27 -8.21
CA ARG A 80 9.59 1.25 -7.15
C ARG A 80 10.60 1.22 -6.00
N GLY A 81 11.69 0.47 -6.14
CA GLY A 81 12.75 0.36 -5.15
C GLY A 81 12.39 -0.51 -3.95
N ALA A 82 11.33 -1.33 -4.04
CA ALA A 82 11.00 -2.26 -2.99
C ALA A 82 12.00 -3.42 -2.93
N LEU A 83 12.41 -3.78 -1.72
CA LEU A 83 13.13 -5.02 -1.48
C LEU A 83 12.11 -6.15 -1.43
N ILE A 84 12.24 -7.11 -2.33
CA ILE A 84 11.33 -8.25 -2.41
C ILE A 84 11.98 -9.51 -1.84
N ASN A 85 11.14 -10.38 -1.30
CA ASN A 85 11.47 -11.76 -0.95
C ASN A 85 10.50 -12.67 -1.70
N LYS A 86 11.04 -13.61 -2.48
CA LYS A 86 10.26 -14.53 -3.30
C LYS A 86 10.23 -15.90 -2.64
N VAL A 87 9.03 -16.46 -2.45
CA VAL A 87 8.79 -17.75 -1.80
C VAL A 87 8.00 -18.64 -2.75
N PHE A 88 8.57 -19.73 -3.21
CA PHE A 88 7.92 -20.68 -4.13
C PHE A 88 8.22 -22.15 -3.81
N LYS A 89 8.98 -22.39 -2.71
CA LYS A 89 9.28 -23.72 -2.16
C LYS A 89 9.16 -23.66 -0.64
N ASP A 90 8.87 -24.77 -0.02
CA ASP A 90 8.76 -24.85 1.45
C ASP A 90 10.05 -24.42 2.17
N VAL A 91 11.22 -24.68 1.60
CA VAL A 91 12.52 -24.27 2.17
C VAL A 91 12.68 -22.74 2.21
N ASP A 92 12.03 -21.99 1.32
CA ASP A 92 12.15 -20.54 1.24
C ASP A 92 11.53 -19.84 2.45
N PHE A 93 10.62 -20.52 3.17
CA PHE A 93 9.97 -19.96 4.37
C PHE A 93 10.95 -19.67 5.50
N SER A 94 12.12 -20.30 5.53
CA SER A 94 13.18 -19.98 6.49
C SER A 94 13.72 -18.54 6.35
N ASN A 95 13.52 -17.91 5.18
CA ASN A 95 14.01 -16.59 4.85
C ASN A 95 12.89 -15.52 4.79
N VAL A 96 11.67 -15.87 5.18
CA VAL A 96 10.54 -14.91 5.18
C VAL A 96 10.76 -13.85 6.26
N ASP A 97 10.94 -12.61 5.81
CA ASP A 97 11.02 -11.44 6.67
C ASP A 97 9.73 -10.63 6.55
N LEU A 98 8.81 -10.84 7.48
CA LEU A 98 7.49 -10.20 7.48
C LEU A 98 7.55 -8.67 7.71
N ASN A 99 8.70 -8.14 8.18
CA ASN A 99 8.78 -6.76 8.64
C ASN A 99 9.56 -5.83 7.69
N LYS A 100 10.42 -6.35 6.81
CA LYS A 100 11.37 -5.52 6.06
C LYS A 100 11.29 -5.64 4.54
N ARG A 101 10.58 -6.65 4.02
CA ARG A 101 10.51 -6.94 2.58
C ARG A 101 9.09 -7.18 2.15
N VAL A 102 8.84 -6.93 0.88
CA VAL A 102 7.61 -7.40 0.24
C VAL A 102 7.77 -8.88 -0.05
N ASN A 103 6.98 -9.71 0.61
CA ASN A 103 6.99 -11.15 0.38
C ASN A 103 6.04 -11.50 -0.76
N ILE A 104 6.53 -12.20 -1.75
CA ILE A 104 5.74 -12.68 -2.90
C ILE A 104 5.73 -14.21 -2.84
N PHE A 105 4.57 -14.75 -2.47
CA PHE A 105 4.32 -16.19 -2.35
C PHE A 105 3.74 -16.69 -3.66
N LYS A 106 4.48 -17.55 -4.36
CA LYS A 106 4.12 -18.11 -5.67
C LYS A 106 3.65 -19.53 -5.50
N MET A 107 2.35 -19.69 -5.31
CA MET A 107 1.75 -20.99 -4.97
C MET A 107 2.00 -22.05 -6.05
N ASN A 108 1.97 -21.68 -7.32
CA ASN A 108 2.15 -22.62 -8.41
C ASN A 108 3.59 -22.69 -8.95
N GLY A 109 4.56 -22.18 -8.16
CA GLY A 109 5.96 -22.17 -8.56
C GLY A 109 6.38 -20.94 -9.34
N ASP A 110 7.62 -20.90 -9.81
CA ASP A 110 8.25 -19.74 -10.43
C ASP A 110 8.97 -20.11 -11.72
N VAL A 111 8.91 -19.25 -12.73
CA VAL A 111 9.55 -19.45 -14.03
C VAL A 111 11.07 -19.66 -13.96
N THR A 112 11.72 -19.18 -12.89
CA THR A 112 13.16 -19.41 -12.68
C THR A 112 13.48 -20.83 -12.21
N ASN A 113 12.45 -21.62 -11.83
CA ASN A 113 12.56 -23.01 -11.41
C ASN A 113 11.48 -23.85 -12.12
N LEU A 114 11.69 -24.16 -13.38
CA LEU A 114 10.71 -24.85 -14.22
C LEU A 114 10.29 -26.22 -13.67
N ASP A 115 11.18 -26.90 -12.94
CA ASP A 115 10.90 -28.21 -12.34
C ASP A 115 9.90 -28.15 -11.17
N GLY A 116 9.77 -27.01 -10.53
CA GLY A 116 8.84 -26.77 -9.44
C GLY A 116 7.52 -26.10 -9.87
N ILE A 117 7.23 -26.00 -11.17
CA ILE A 117 5.96 -25.42 -11.64
C ILE A 117 4.84 -26.45 -11.48
N ILE A 118 3.76 -26.03 -10.85
CA ILE A 118 2.51 -26.77 -10.69
C ILE A 118 1.60 -26.43 -11.88
N ALA A 119 1.56 -27.30 -12.88
CA ALA A 119 0.82 -27.05 -14.11
C ALA A 119 -0.07 -28.22 -14.53
N THR A 120 0.25 -29.46 -14.14
CA THR A 120 -0.49 -30.66 -14.53
C THR A 120 -1.44 -31.11 -13.41
N GLN A 121 -2.39 -31.96 -13.75
CA GLN A 121 -3.28 -32.59 -12.79
C GLN A 121 -2.49 -33.39 -11.73
N SER A 122 -1.44 -34.10 -12.13
CA SER A 122 -0.59 -34.86 -11.20
C SER A 122 0.16 -33.93 -10.24
N ASP A 123 0.67 -32.79 -10.72
CA ASP A 123 1.33 -31.80 -9.84
C ASP A 123 0.34 -31.27 -8.80
N TYR A 124 -0.90 -31.01 -9.21
CA TYR A 124 -1.95 -30.50 -8.34
C TYR A 124 -2.38 -31.53 -7.29
N GLU A 125 -2.52 -32.79 -7.67
CA GLU A 125 -2.85 -33.90 -6.75
C GLU A 125 -1.76 -34.10 -5.69
N ALA A 126 -0.48 -33.92 -6.06
CA ALA A 126 0.66 -34.00 -5.16
C ALA A 126 0.90 -32.73 -4.32
N TYR A 127 0.12 -31.66 -4.53
CA TYR A 127 0.38 -30.35 -3.95
C TYR A 127 0.39 -30.34 -2.42
N THR A 128 -0.58 -31.01 -1.81
CA THR A 128 -0.73 -31.05 -0.34
C THR A 128 0.49 -31.67 0.36
N ASP A 129 1.15 -32.61 -0.30
CA ASP A 129 2.37 -33.27 0.24
C ASP A 129 3.63 -32.45 -0.05
N SER A 130 3.73 -31.88 -1.25
CA SER A 130 4.92 -31.17 -1.73
C SER A 130 5.02 -29.72 -1.24
N HIS A 131 3.90 -29.09 -0.86
CA HIS A 131 3.79 -27.66 -0.47
C HIS A 131 3.07 -27.50 0.89
N ARG A 132 3.36 -28.38 1.82
CA ARG A 132 2.71 -28.45 3.14
C ARG A 132 2.90 -27.15 3.94
N ILE A 133 4.12 -26.61 3.96
CA ILE A 133 4.43 -25.37 4.69
C ILE A 133 3.76 -24.19 4.02
N MET A 134 3.75 -24.13 2.70
CA MET A 134 3.03 -23.10 1.93
C MET A 134 1.55 -23.05 2.32
N LEU A 135 0.87 -24.19 2.36
CA LEU A 135 -0.55 -24.27 2.74
C LEU A 135 -0.79 -23.87 4.20
N MET A 136 0.07 -24.34 5.12
CA MET A 136 -0.02 -23.94 6.54
C MET A 136 0.12 -22.43 6.71
N PHE A 137 1.08 -21.83 6.01
CA PHE A 137 1.32 -20.39 6.09
C PHE A 137 0.17 -19.60 5.43
N PHE A 138 -0.34 -20.06 4.31
CA PHE A 138 -1.48 -19.46 3.63
C PHE A 138 -2.73 -19.46 4.53
N LYS A 139 -3.06 -20.58 5.17
CA LYS A 139 -4.17 -20.67 6.14
C LYS A 139 -3.99 -19.71 7.32
N ARG A 140 -2.76 -19.64 7.88
CA ARG A 140 -2.46 -18.67 8.94
C ARG A 140 -2.70 -17.23 8.47
N GLU A 141 -2.24 -16.89 7.27
CA GLU A 141 -2.44 -15.54 6.71
C GLU A 141 -3.92 -15.22 6.49
N LEU A 142 -4.72 -16.16 5.98
CA LEU A 142 -6.17 -16.01 5.84
C LEU A 142 -6.88 -15.79 7.19
N ILE A 143 -6.41 -16.43 8.26
CA ILE A 143 -6.97 -16.25 9.60
C ILE A 143 -6.59 -14.88 10.19
N SER A 144 -5.35 -14.43 9.97
CA SER A 144 -4.77 -13.28 10.68
C SER A 144 -4.93 -11.97 9.92
N ASN A 145 -5.20 -12.00 8.60
CA ASN A 145 -5.24 -10.83 7.74
C ASN A 145 -6.50 -10.77 6.90
N THR A 146 -6.85 -9.58 6.45
CA THR A 146 -7.85 -9.36 5.40
C THR A 146 -7.19 -9.48 4.04
N PHE A 147 -7.71 -10.34 3.19
CA PHE A 147 -7.25 -10.52 1.82
C PHE A 147 -8.07 -9.69 0.84
N LEU A 148 -7.40 -9.18 -0.18
CA LEU A 148 -8.00 -8.63 -1.39
C LEU A 148 -7.65 -9.55 -2.56
N PHE A 149 -8.62 -10.33 -3.04
CA PHE A 149 -8.45 -11.19 -4.20
C PHE A 149 -8.68 -10.38 -5.49
N ILE A 150 -7.75 -10.49 -6.44
CA ILE A 150 -7.82 -9.77 -7.71
C ILE A 150 -7.52 -10.73 -8.86
N GLY A 151 -8.45 -10.79 -9.85
CA GLY A 151 -8.31 -11.67 -11.00
C GLY A 151 -8.37 -13.17 -10.64
N TYR A 152 -8.92 -13.50 -9.47
CA TYR A 152 -9.09 -14.86 -9.01
C TYR A 152 -10.52 -15.34 -9.24
N SER A 153 -10.65 -16.49 -9.88
CA SER A 153 -11.97 -17.00 -10.32
C SER A 153 -12.73 -17.82 -9.26
N PHE A 154 -12.10 -18.16 -8.15
CA PHE A 154 -12.62 -19.08 -7.14
C PHE A 154 -13.05 -20.45 -7.71
N LYS A 155 -12.40 -20.88 -8.80
CA LYS A 155 -12.56 -22.23 -9.38
C LYS A 155 -11.44 -23.19 -8.92
N ASP A 156 -10.41 -22.68 -8.28
CA ASP A 156 -9.28 -23.44 -7.77
C ASP A 156 -9.62 -24.02 -6.39
N HIS A 157 -9.63 -25.34 -6.32
CA HIS A 157 -10.00 -26.06 -5.10
C HIS A 157 -9.04 -25.84 -3.93
N LEU A 158 -7.74 -25.60 -4.16
CA LEU A 158 -6.77 -25.39 -3.07
C LEU A 158 -7.15 -24.21 -2.16
N VAL A 159 -7.46 -23.07 -2.76
CA VAL A 159 -7.85 -21.87 -1.99
C VAL A 159 -9.24 -22.06 -1.38
N LEU A 160 -10.17 -22.62 -2.13
CA LEU A 160 -11.52 -22.90 -1.62
C LEU A 160 -11.52 -23.88 -0.46
N ASP A 161 -10.69 -24.92 -0.49
CA ASP A 161 -10.54 -25.88 0.59
C ASP A 161 -9.96 -25.20 1.85
N CYS A 162 -8.96 -24.33 1.70
CA CYS A 162 -8.45 -23.54 2.82
C CYS A 162 -9.52 -22.64 3.43
N LEU A 163 -10.27 -21.90 2.61
CA LEU A 163 -11.36 -21.04 3.06
C LEU A 163 -12.49 -21.84 3.72
N SER A 164 -12.86 -22.98 3.14
CA SER A 164 -13.88 -23.88 3.69
C SER A 164 -13.47 -24.45 5.04
N GLU A 165 -12.21 -24.85 5.19
CA GLU A 165 -11.69 -25.34 6.45
C GLU A 165 -11.71 -24.27 7.53
N ILE A 166 -11.27 -23.05 7.22
CA ILE A 166 -11.29 -21.89 8.13
C ILE A 166 -12.72 -21.56 8.54
N SER A 167 -13.65 -21.50 7.58
CA SER A 167 -15.06 -21.21 7.85
C SER A 167 -15.70 -22.26 8.77
N ARG A 168 -15.37 -23.53 8.61
CA ARG A 168 -15.86 -24.60 9.48
C ARG A 168 -15.36 -24.49 10.93
N TYR A 169 -14.09 -24.06 11.13
CA TYR A 169 -13.50 -23.99 12.46
C TYR A 169 -13.82 -22.69 13.18
N LEU A 170 -13.86 -21.56 12.47
CA LEU A 170 -14.06 -20.24 13.06
C LEU A 170 -15.51 -19.73 12.97
N GLY A 171 -16.31 -20.29 12.07
CA GLY A 171 -17.68 -19.85 11.84
C GLY A 171 -17.75 -18.35 11.53
N GLY A 172 -18.76 -17.68 12.08
CA GLY A 172 -18.98 -16.24 11.89
C GLY A 172 -17.93 -15.30 12.51
N THR A 173 -16.88 -15.82 13.14
CA THR A 173 -15.81 -15.04 13.75
C THR A 173 -14.58 -14.85 12.83
N SER A 174 -14.61 -15.45 11.62
CA SER A 174 -13.54 -15.27 10.63
C SER A 174 -13.52 -13.84 10.09
N ASN A 175 -12.32 -13.39 9.69
CA ASN A 175 -12.15 -12.08 9.06
C ASN A 175 -12.95 -12.01 7.74
N TYR A 176 -13.42 -10.80 7.41
CA TYR A 176 -13.90 -10.54 6.06
C TYR A 176 -12.73 -10.40 5.10
N HIS A 177 -12.86 -11.03 3.94
CA HIS A 177 -12.00 -10.82 2.78
C HIS A 177 -12.75 -10.05 1.70
N TYR A 178 -12.07 -9.61 0.67
CA TYR A 178 -12.65 -8.83 -0.42
C TYR A 178 -12.19 -9.38 -1.76
N THR A 179 -13.05 -9.26 -2.77
CA THR A 179 -12.67 -9.53 -4.16
C THR A 179 -13.25 -8.48 -5.10
N ILE A 180 -12.56 -8.22 -6.20
CA ILE A 180 -13.06 -7.39 -7.30
C ILE A 180 -13.29 -8.31 -8.48
N MET A 181 -14.55 -8.41 -8.94
CA MET A 181 -14.96 -9.30 -10.01
C MET A 181 -15.71 -8.53 -11.09
N LYS A 182 -15.60 -9.02 -12.33
CA LYS A 182 -16.48 -8.54 -13.40
C LYS A 182 -17.87 -9.13 -13.21
N ASP A 183 -18.92 -8.29 -13.32
CA ASP A 183 -20.32 -8.73 -13.31
C ASP A 183 -20.61 -9.55 -14.57
N ASP A 184 -20.91 -10.82 -14.41
CA ASP A 184 -21.31 -11.69 -15.52
C ASP A 184 -22.83 -11.74 -15.64
N LYS A 185 -23.39 -10.70 -16.26
CA LYS A 185 -24.84 -10.58 -16.50
C LYS A 185 -25.42 -11.69 -17.41
N LYS A 186 -24.56 -12.47 -18.08
CA LYS A 186 -24.97 -13.54 -18.98
C LYS A 186 -25.09 -14.88 -18.29
N ASP A 187 -24.38 -15.10 -17.20
CA ASP A 187 -24.46 -16.32 -16.40
C ASP A 187 -25.62 -16.22 -15.40
N PRO A 188 -26.70 -17.02 -15.54
CA PRO A 188 -27.82 -16.99 -14.62
C PRO A 188 -27.46 -17.45 -13.21
N TYR A 189 -26.36 -18.18 -13.04
CA TYR A 189 -25.87 -18.68 -11.76
C TYR A 189 -24.92 -17.70 -11.06
N PHE A 190 -24.44 -16.66 -11.76
CA PHE A 190 -23.41 -15.78 -11.23
C PHE A 190 -23.80 -15.12 -9.91
N ARG A 191 -25.03 -14.67 -9.75
CA ARG A 191 -25.51 -14.07 -8.50
C ARG A 191 -25.53 -15.05 -7.35
N TYR A 192 -25.98 -16.28 -7.59
CA TYR A 192 -25.94 -17.34 -6.59
C TYR A 192 -24.52 -17.70 -6.19
N PHE A 193 -23.59 -17.67 -7.13
CA PHE A 193 -22.16 -17.86 -6.86
C PHE A 193 -21.61 -16.73 -5.99
N VAL A 194 -21.94 -15.46 -6.27
CA VAL A 194 -21.54 -14.32 -5.43
C VAL A 194 -22.09 -14.48 -4.01
N ASP A 195 -23.38 -14.78 -3.87
CA ASP A 195 -24.02 -14.99 -2.57
C ASP A 195 -23.37 -16.16 -1.80
N ASP A 196 -23.00 -17.24 -2.49
CA ASP A 196 -22.36 -18.41 -1.89
C ASP A 196 -20.98 -18.07 -1.32
N ILE A 197 -20.13 -17.36 -2.07
CA ILE A 197 -18.79 -16.96 -1.57
C ILE A 197 -18.87 -15.95 -0.43
N GLU A 198 -19.84 -15.04 -0.45
CA GLU A 198 -20.07 -14.11 0.65
C GLU A 198 -20.53 -14.82 1.93
N GLN A 199 -21.49 -15.73 1.83
CA GLN A 199 -22.07 -16.41 2.99
C GLN A 199 -21.15 -17.49 3.56
N ARG A 200 -20.52 -18.29 2.69
CA ARG A 200 -19.70 -19.42 3.13
C ARG A 200 -18.29 -19.05 3.52
N TYR A 201 -17.69 -18.07 2.84
CA TYR A 201 -16.27 -17.76 3.00
C TYR A 201 -16.00 -16.34 3.51
N HIS A 202 -17.05 -15.59 3.83
CA HIS A 202 -16.97 -14.18 4.26
C HIS A 202 -16.18 -13.30 3.28
N ILE A 203 -16.35 -13.51 1.97
CA ILE A 203 -15.71 -12.74 0.93
C ILE A 203 -16.71 -11.74 0.35
N ARG A 204 -16.54 -10.46 0.64
CA ARG A 204 -17.34 -9.39 0.05
C ARG A 204 -16.92 -9.11 -1.38
N VAL A 205 -17.90 -9.08 -2.29
CA VAL A 205 -17.66 -8.93 -3.71
C VAL A 205 -17.96 -7.51 -4.17
N LEU A 206 -16.96 -6.85 -4.75
CA LEU A 206 -17.12 -5.60 -5.49
C LEU A 206 -17.23 -5.94 -6.98
N LEU A 207 -18.40 -5.70 -7.55
CA LEU A 207 -18.63 -5.93 -8.98
C LEU A 207 -18.22 -4.71 -9.81
N VAL A 208 -17.57 -4.98 -10.92
CA VAL A 208 -17.21 -3.99 -11.96
C VAL A 208 -17.81 -4.43 -13.29
N ASP A 209 -18.11 -3.49 -14.18
CA ASP A 209 -18.69 -3.83 -15.50
C ASP A 209 -17.64 -4.49 -16.41
N GLU A 210 -16.38 -4.03 -16.36
CA GLU A 210 -15.30 -4.57 -17.20
C GLU A 210 -14.01 -4.76 -16.39
N PHE A 211 -13.18 -5.73 -16.75
CA PHE A 211 -11.86 -5.94 -16.12
C PHE A 211 -10.94 -4.71 -16.19
N LYS A 212 -11.09 -3.85 -17.22
CA LYS A 212 -10.34 -2.60 -17.36
C LYS A 212 -10.68 -1.57 -16.28
N ASP A 213 -11.75 -1.74 -15.54
CA ASP A 213 -12.19 -0.81 -14.49
C ASP A 213 -11.51 -1.12 -13.14
N ILE A 214 -10.95 -2.32 -12.98
CA ILE A 214 -10.25 -2.71 -11.73
C ILE A 214 -9.11 -1.76 -11.37
N PRO A 215 -8.21 -1.33 -12.29
CA PRO A 215 -7.18 -0.35 -11.97
C PRO A 215 -7.75 0.97 -11.42
N THR A 216 -8.90 1.43 -11.92
CA THR A 216 -9.57 2.64 -11.42
C THR A 216 -10.06 2.46 -9.97
N VAL A 217 -10.59 1.29 -9.63
CA VAL A 217 -10.98 0.96 -8.24
C VAL A 217 -9.76 0.96 -7.33
N LEU A 218 -8.67 0.34 -7.77
CA LEU A 218 -7.41 0.31 -7.02
C LEU A 218 -6.79 1.69 -6.87
N ALA A 219 -6.86 2.55 -7.90
CA ALA A 219 -6.42 3.94 -7.82
C ALA A 219 -7.18 4.72 -6.72
N LYS A 220 -8.51 4.53 -6.62
CA LYS A 220 -9.31 5.12 -5.53
C LYS A 220 -8.92 4.57 -4.16
N LEU A 221 -8.66 3.26 -4.05
CA LEU A 221 -8.17 2.66 -2.81
C LEU A 221 -6.81 3.25 -2.42
N ASN A 222 -5.90 3.39 -3.39
CA ASN A 222 -4.59 3.98 -3.20
C ASN A 222 -4.69 5.45 -2.75
N GLU A 223 -5.60 6.22 -3.33
CA GLU A 223 -5.89 7.58 -2.89
C GLU A 223 -6.33 7.62 -1.42
N ARG A 224 -7.25 6.76 -0.99
CA ARG A 224 -7.68 6.66 0.42
C ARG A 224 -6.54 6.26 1.37
N VAL A 225 -5.65 5.35 0.94
CA VAL A 225 -4.45 4.99 1.72
C VAL A 225 -3.49 6.18 1.85
N ARG A 226 -3.34 6.99 0.78
CA ARG A 226 -2.55 8.24 0.81
C ARG A 226 -3.17 9.30 1.68
N ASP A 227 -4.48 9.44 1.65
CA ASP A 227 -5.22 10.43 2.45
C ASP A 227 -5.00 10.25 3.96
N LYS A 228 -4.74 9.03 4.42
CA LYS A 228 -4.35 8.75 5.81
C LYS A 228 -2.88 9.03 6.12
N ARG A 229 -2.06 9.45 5.14
CA ARG A 229 -0.65 9.83 5.34
C ARG A 229 -0.53 11.35 5.46
N VAL A 230 0.04 11.81 6.56
CA VAL A 230 0.22 13.23 6.88
C VAL A 230 1.71 13.54 6.87
N PHE A 231 2.13 14.38 5.93
CA PHE A 231 3.47 14.94 5.92
C PHE A 231 3.56 16.05 6.96
N ILE A 232 4.50 15.97 7.89
CA ILE A 232 4.72 17.02 8.89
C ILE A 232 6.05 17.70 8.59
N SER A 233 5.96 18.93 8.10
CA SER A 233 7.07 19.79 7.73
C SER A 233 7.42 20.74 8.86
N GLY A 234 8.70 20.90 9.14
CA GLY A 234 9.19 21.88 10.10
C GLY A 234 10.67 21.69 10.43
N ALA A 235 11.35 22.79 10.67
CA ALA A 235 12.74 22.80 11.09
C ALA A 235 13.09 24.10 11.82
N PHE A 236 13.97 24.02 12.79
CA PHE A 236 14.60 25.19 13.43
C PHE A 236 16.02 24.84 13.90
N ASN A 237 16.87 25.87 13.98
CA ASN A 237 18.24 25.76 14.48
C ASN A 237 18.43 26.47 15.83
N SER A 238 17.48 27.34 16.22
CA SER A 238 17.55 28.12 17.45
C SER A 238 17.58 27.24 18.69
N TYR A 239 18.36 27.62 19.68
CA TYR A 239 18.40 27.03 21.00
C TYR A 239 17.49 27.75 22.02
N ALA A 240 16.53 28.54 21.53
CA ALA A 240 15.59 29.23 22.40
C ALA A 240 14.74 28.22 23.17
N LYS A 241 14.88 28.21 24.51
CA LYS A 241 14.21 27.26 25.42
C LYS A 241 12.70 27.16 25.18
N LYS A 242 12.04 28.30 24.94
CA LYS A 242 10.59 28.36 24.69
C LYS A 242 10.20 27.60 23.40
N MET A 243 11.01 27.70 22.34
CA MET A 243 10.76 27.00 21.07
C MET A 243 11.01 25.51 21.19
N GLU A 244 12.06 25.13 21.88
CA GLU A 244 12.40 23.73 22.15
C GLU A 244 11.27 23.06 22.95
N GLU A 245 10.82 23.69 24.03
CA GLU A 245 9.72 23.22 24.87
C GLU A 245 8.41 23.08 24.09
N TYR A 246 8.07 24.09 23.28
CA TYR A 246 6.91 24.01 22.39
C TYR A 246 7.03 22.85 21.39
N SER A 247 8.19 22.67 20.78
CA SER A 247 8.44 21.57 19.84
C SER A 247 8.25 20.20 20.47
N HIS A 248 8.76 20.00 21.68
CA HIS A 248 8.56 18.76 22.45
C HIS A 248 7.07 18.52 22.74
N ASN A 249 6.40 19.53 23.30
CA ASN A 249 5.00 19.40 23.68
C ASN A 249 4.09 19.20 22.44
N PHE A 250 4.28 19.98 21.39
CA PHE A 250 3.54 19.81 20.13
C PHE A 250 3.74 18.40 19.57
N SER A 251 4.99 17.94 19.48
CA SER A 251 5.30 16.60 18.95
C SER A 251 4.58 15.51 19.73
N ARG A 252 4.59 15.58 21.08
CA ARG A 252 3.90 14.61 21.93
C ARG A 252 2.39 14.58 21.69
N TYR A 253 1.73 15.74 21.66
CA TYR A 253 0.27 15.81 21.48
C TYR A 253 -0.14 15.46 20.05
N ALA A 254 0.57 15.97 19.04
CA ALA A 254 0.24 15.73 17.64
C ALA A 254 0.45 14.27 17.24
N THR A 255 1.55 13.64 17.66
CA THR A 255 1.80 12.22 17.34
C THR A 255 0.79 11.31 18.01
N SER A 256 0.48 11.53 19.29
CA SER A 256 -0.54 10.75 19.99
C SER A 256 -1.91 10.88 19.35
N ALA A 257 -2.33 12.09 18.97
CA ALA A 257 -3.62 12.31 18.32
C ALA A 257 -3.67 11.67 16.92
N LEU A 258 -2.68 11.95 16.07
CA LEU A 258 -2.68 11.45 14.69
C LEU A 258 -2.60 9.92 14.64
N LEU A 259 -1.68 9.32 15.38
CA LEU A 259 -1.49 7.86 15.40
C LEU A 259 -2.70 7.16 16.06
N GLY A 260 -3.29 7.76 17.10
CA GLY A 260 -4.48 7.22 17.77
C GLY A 260 -5.73 7.20 16.89
N PHE A 261 -5.80 8.04 15.85
CA PHE A 261 -6.86 8.06 14.84
C PHE A 261 -6.45 7.40 13.50
N ASP A 262 -5.45 6.52 13.56
CA ASP A 262 -4.96 5.72 12.41
C ASP A 262 -4.42 6.58 11.25
N TYR A 263 -3.93 7.80 11.54
CA TYR A 263 -3.13 8.55 10.58
C TYR A 263 -1.68 8.07 10.63
N ARG A 264 -1.01 8.10 9.49
CA ARG A 264 0.40 7.75 9.35
C ARG A 264 1.22 9.02 9.23
N ILE A 265 2.28 9.11 10.00
CA ILE A 265 3.16 10.28 10.00
C ILE A 265 4.29 10.07 9.02
N VAL A 266 4.49 11.05 8.13
CA VAL A 266 5.61 11.10 7.19
C VAL A 266 6.47 12.32 7.53
N ASN A 267 7.78 12.13 7.73
CA ASN A 267 8.69 13.21 8.08
C ASN A 267 10.02 13.09 7.35
N GLY A 268 10.57 14.22 6.90
CA GLY A 268 11.86 14.34 6.20
C GLY A 268 13.08 14.54 7.11
N ILE A 269 12.96 14.37 8.42
CA ILE A 269 13.96 14.68 9.45
C ILE A 269 14.38 16.16 9.37
N GLY A 270 13.41 17.07 9.53
CA GLY A 270 13.72 18.49 9.73
C GLY A 270 14.56 18.70 10.98
N ARG A 271 15.55 19.59 10.89
CA ARG A 271 16.48 19.87 11.99
C ARG A 271 15.71 20.10 13.30
N ARG A 272 16.11 19.45 14.40
CA ARG A 272 15.53 19.47 15.75
C ARG A 272 14.06 19.03 15.79
N PHE A 273 13.14 19.75 15.16
CA PHE A 273 11.71 19.41 15.20
C PHE A 273 11.42 18.00 14.70
N GLY A 274 12.01 17.59 13.56
CA GLY A 274 11.83 16.23 13.03
C GLY A 274 12.30 15.16 14.00
N THR A 275 13.38 15.41 14.74
CA THR A 275 13.89 14.47 15.76
C THR A 275 12.92 14.32 16.92
N HIS A 276 12.34 15.43 17.43
CA HIS A 276 11.33 15.38 18.50
C HIS A 276 10.08 14.62 18.02
N LEU A 277 9.59 14.94 16.82
CA LEU A 277 8.42 14.28 16.24
C LEU A 277 8.61 12.77 16.12
N ILE A 278 9.75 12.34 15.57
CA ILE A 278 10.09 10.92 15.41
C ILE A 278 10.22 10.24 16.77
N GLY A 279 10.86 10.88 17.74
CA GLY A 279 11.03 10.37 19.10
C GLY A 279 9.69 10.07 19.78
N TYR A 280 8.79 11.05 19.81
CA TYR A 280 7.46 10.88 20.42
C TYR A 280 6.54 9.93 19.64
N ALA A 281 6.65 9.87 18.31
CA ALA A 281 5.93 8.88 17.53
C ALA A 281 6.37 7.45 17.87
N ASN A 282 7.67 7.22 17.96
CA ASN A 282 8.22 5.93 18.37
C ASN A 282 7.81 5.56 19.81
N GLU A 283 7.88 6.50 20.75
CA GLU A 283 7.45 6.29 22.13
C GLU A 283 5.97 5.89 22.21
N TYR A 284 5.10 6.59 21.49
CA TYR A 284 3.67 6.28 21.40
C TYR A 284 3.44 4.88 20.85
N LEU A 285 4.03 4.55 19.70
CA LEU A 285 3.86 3.25 19.05
C LEU A 285 4.37 2.10 19.90
N ALA A 286 5.50 2.30 20.57
CA ALA A 286 6.05 1.31 21.51
C ALA A 286 5.13 1.08 22.71
N LYS A 287 4.54 2.14 23.28
CA LYS A 287 3.59 2.07 24.38
C LYS A 287 2.31 1.32 24.00
N GLU A 288 1.81 1.55 22.78
CA GLU A 288 0.64 0.83 22.24
C GLU A 288 0.97 -0.60 21.76
N GLY A 289 2.23 -1.07 21.92
CA GLY A 289 2.64 -2.41 21.54
C GLY A 289 2.72 -2.66 20.04
N VAL A 290 2.77 -1.59 19.24
CA VAL A 290 2.85 -1.68 17.77
C VAL A 290 4.23 -2.18 17.36
N LYS A 291 4.29 -3.35 16.73
CA LYS A 291 5.54 -3.96 16.27
C LYS A 291 6.01 -3.43 14.91
N ASP A 292 5.08 -3.09 14.03
CA ASP A 292 5.35 -2.60 12.68
C ASP A 292 5.32 -1.07 12.64
N ILE A 293 6.35 -0.47 13.24
CA ILE A 293 6.48 0.99 13.37
C ILE A 293 6.52 1.66 11.98
N GLU A 294 7.16 1.03 10.99
CA GLU A 294 7.37 1.58 9.66
C GLU A 294 6.06 1.80 8.88
N ARG A 295 4.98 1.09 9.25
CA ARG A 295 3.65 1.34 8.68
C ARG A 295 3.01 2.64 9.17
N HIS A 296 3.34 3.07 10.37
CA HIS A 296 2.73 4.22 11.04
C HIS A 296 3.61 5.46 10.99
N LEU A 297 4.93 5.27 11.04
CA LEU A 297 5.93 6.33 11.01
C LEU A 297 6.89 6.12 9.84
N ILE A 298 6.74 6.93 8.79
CA ILE A 298 7.55 6.87 7.57
C ILE A 298 8.59 7.98 7.62
N VAL A 299 9.82 7.61 7.88
CA VAL A 299 10.95 8.54 7.94
C VAL A 299 11.71 8.53 6.62
N ARG A 300 11.84 9.69 5.98
CA ARG A 300 12.55 9.85 4.70
C ARG A 300 13.57 10.98 4.82
N PRO A 301 14.79 10.69 5.30
CA PRO A 301 15.83 11.72 5.43
C PRO A 301 16.18 12.29 4.06
N PHE A 302 16.27 13.60 3.98
CA PHE A 302 16.86 14.27 2.84
C PHE A 302 18.40 14.15 2.95
N VAL A 303 18.94 13.03 2.50
CA VAL A 303 20.39 12.83 2.45
C VAL A 303 20.90 13.52 1.19
N GLY A 304 21.26 14.79 1.30
CA GLY A 304 21.96 15.51 0.25
C GLY A 304 23.36 15.89 0.73
N ARG A 305 24.40 15.47 0.00
CA ARG A 305 25.70 16.14 0.08
C ARG A 305 25.50 17.59 -0.36
N GLU A 306 26.38 18.50 0.07
CA GLU A 306 26.32 19.92 -0.35
C GLU A 306 26.34 20.08 -1.88
N GLU A 307 26.91 19.09 -2.59
CA GLU A 307 27.00 18.99 -4.05
C GLU A 307 25.70 18.56 -4.76
N ASP A 308 24.70 18.07 -4.03
CA ASP A 308 23.45 17.66 -4.67
C ASP A 308 22.67 18.88 -5.17
N SER A 309 22.35 18.87 -6.46
CA SER A 309 21.63 19.96 -7.09
C SER A 309 20.30 20.23 -6.38
N ALA A 310 19.90 21.50 -6.29
CA ALA A 310 18.60 21.92 -5.76
C ALA A 310 17.44 21.15 -6.41
N GLN A 311 17.60 20.76 -7.68
CA GLN A 311 16.67 19.98 -8.45
C GLN A 311 16.46 18.56 -7.90
N LYS A 312 17.54 17.86 -7.50
CA LYS A 312 17.42 16.52 -6.87
C LYS A 312 16.67 16.60 -5.56
N LYS A 313 16.98 17.59 -4.71
CA LYS A 313 16.31 17.83 -3.43
C LYS A 313 14.81 18.11 -3.62
N ARG A 314 14.47 18.91 -4.64
CA ARG A 314 13.07 19.20 -4.99
C ARG A 314 12.34 17.94 -5.47
N LEU A 315 12.94 17.12 -6.32
CA LEU A 315 12.36 15.86 -6.79
C LEU A 315 12.06 14.88 -5.63
N GLU A 316 12.99 14.77 -4.67
CA GLU A 316 12.75 13.93 -3.48
C GLU A 316 11.60 14.47 -2.62
N ARG A 317 11.52 15.80 -2.39
CA ARG A 317 10.38 16.41 -1.72
C ARG A 317 9.07 16.14 -2.45
N GLN A 318 9.04 16.32 -3.76
CA GLN A 318 7.87 16.02 -4.60
C GLN A 318 7.42 14.57 -4.46
N ARG A 319 8.36 13.62 -4.43
CA ARG A 319 8.10 12.19 -4.27
C ARG A 319 7.51 11.88 -2.89
N ILE A 320 8.08 12.44 -1.83
CA ILE A 320 7.64 12.19 -0.45
C ILE A 320 6.25 12.79 -0.21
N ILE A 321 6.06 14.05 -0.56
CA ILE A 321 4.79 14.76 -0.39
C ILE A 321 3.71 14.15 -1.28
N GLY A 322 4.08 13.68 -2.48
CA GLY A 322 3.18 13.00 -3.41
C GLY A 322 2.49 11.76 -2.83
N GLN A 323 3.12 11.10 -1.87
CA GLN A 323 2.59 9.91 -1.19
C GLN A 323 1.65 10.23 -0.01
N CYS A 324 1.44 11.52 0.30
CA CYS A 324 0.62 11.98 1.42
C CYS A 324 -0.67 12.61 0.93
N GLY A 325 -1.74 12.55 1.72
CA GLY A 325 -2.98 13.27 1.48
C GLY A 325 -2.98 14.67 2.07
N ALA A 326 -2.25 14.86 3.17
CA ALA A 326 -2.18 16.12 3.88
C ALA A 326 -0.74 16.52 4.24
N ALA A 327 -0.54 17.81 4.47
CA ALA A 327 0.71 18.39 4.93
C ALA A 327 0.47 19.42 6.05
N ILE A 328 1.12 19.24 7.19
CA ILE A 328 1.13 20.15 8.32
C ILE A 328 2.44 20.92 8.32
N PHE A 329 2.38 22.23 8.45
CA PHE A 329 3.54 23.12 8.44
C PHE A 329 3.70 23.83 9.78
N LEU A 330 4.86 23.66 10.42
CA LEU A 330 5.21 24.31 11.68
C LEU A 330 6.68 24.74 11.65
N PHE A 331 7.01 25.89 12.27
CA PHE A 331 8.34 26.48 12.27
C PHE A 331 8.85 26.89 10.87
N GLY A 332 10.09 26.58 10.57
CA GLY A 332 10.82 27.02 9.36
C GLY A 332 11.56 28.32 9.64
N GLU A 333 12.90 28.25 9.74
CA GLU A 333 13.70 29.44 9.95
C GLU A 333 13.73 30.33 8.72
N HIS A 334 13.66 31.64 8.94
CA HIS A 334 13.97 32.65 7.93
C HIS A 334 14.86 33.75 8.51
N GLY A 335 15.80 34.22 7.72
CA GLY A 335 16.62 35.38 8.05
C GLY A 335 16.20 36.61 7.22
N GLY A 336 14.91 37.00 7.30
CA GLY A 336 14.29 38.06 6.50
C GLY A 336 13.57 37.54 5.25
N ASN A 337 12.69 38.36 4.64
CA ASN A 337 11.77 37.94 3.55
C ASN A 337 12.44 37.24 2.35
N LYS A 338 13.65 37.66 1.95
CA LYS A 338 14.36 37.02 0.84
C LYS A 338 14.92 35.64 1.17
N LYS A 339 15.16 35.33 2.45
CA LYS A 339 15.61 34.01 2.90
C LYS A 339 14.44 33.04 3.18
N ALA A 340 13.26 33.57 3.52
CA ALA A 340 12.07 32.77 3.72
C ALA A 340 11.70 31.98 2.45
N GLN A 341 11.78 32.60 1.28
CA GLN A 341 11.53 31.96 -0.02
C GLN A 341 12.53 30.83 -0.35
N LYS A 342 13.71 30.81 0.28
CA LYS A 342 14.72 29.76 0.12
C LYS A 342 14.64 28.70 1.22
N SER A 343 13.65 28.77 2.11
CA SER A 343 13.44 27.80 3.18
C SER A 343 12.93 26.49 2.59
N GLY A 344 13.45 25.35 3.08
CA GLY A 344 12.93 24.03 2.73
C GLY A 344 11.44 23.86 3.07
N VAL A 345 10.98 24.46 4.17
CA VAL A 345 9.57 24.45 4.59
C VAL A 345 8.66 25.20 3.59
N MET A 346 9.14 26.34 3.04
CA MET A 346 8.39 27.05 2.01
C MET A 346 8.33 26.25 0.71
N GLU A 347 9.43 25.65 0.29
CA GLU A 347 9.44 24.78 -0.90
C GLU A 347 8.51 23.58 -0.75
N GLU A 348 8.48 22.96 0.43
CA GLU A 348 7.55 21.87 0.75
C GLU A 348 6.10 22.31 0.72
N PHE A 349 5.80 23.53 1.19
CA PHE A 349 4.47 24.13 1.07
C PHE A 349 4.06 24.35 -0.39
N GLU A 350 4.94 24.93 -1.21
CA GLU A 350 4.67 25.12 -2.64
C GLU A 350 4.39 23.78 -3.34
N ILE A 351 5.20 22.75 -3.06
CA ILE A 351 5.00 21.40 -3.60
C ILE A 351 3.67 20.81 -3.15
N ALA A 352 3.32 20.93 -1.87
CA ALA A 352 2.06 20.42 -1.35
C ALA A 352 0.85 21.12 -1.99
N ARG A 353 0.93 22.43 -2.20
CA ARG A 353 -0.10 23.22 -2.90
C ARG A 353 -0.23 22.79 -4.36
N ASP A 354 0.90 22.70 -5.09
CA ASP A 354 0.93 22.30 -6.50
C ASP A 354 0.42 20.88 -6.71
N GLN A 355 0.55 20.02 -5.69
CA GLN A 355 0.03 18.64 -5.68
C GLN A 355 -1.36 18.52 -5.04
N HIS A 356 -2.07 19.63 -4.80
CA HIS A 356 -3.43 19.69 -4.23
C HIS A 356 -3.60 18.90 -2.91
N LYS A 357 -2.59 18.97 -2.03
CA LYS A 357 -2.66 18.33 -0.72
C LYS A 357 -3.54 19.15 0.25
N THR A 358 -4.11 18.48 1.24
CA THR A 358 -4.76 19.15 2.37
C THR A 358 -3.69 19.87 3.19
N ILE A 359 -3.69 21.21 3.16
CA ILE A 359 -2.66 22.04 3.80
C ILE A 359 -3.17 22.54 5.16
N ILE A 360 -2.40 22.30 6.21
CA ILE A 360 -2.70 22.75 7.58
C ILE A 360 -1.49 23.53 8.11
N PRO A 361 -1.50 24.88 8.01
CA PRO A 361 -0.44 25.70 8.55
C PRO A 361 -0.68 26.01 10.02
N ILE A 362 0.36 25.92 10.85
CA ILE A 362 0.31 26.34 12.26
C ILE A 362 1.24 27.53 12.42
N ALA A 363 0.67 28.70 12.68
CA ALA A 363 1.44 29.93 12.83
C ALA A 363 2.31 29.87 14.08
N TYR A 364 3.63 29.95 13.90
CA TYR A 364 4.58 30.20 14.97
C TYR A 364 5.27 31.54 14.71
N PRO A 365 5.21 32.52 15.65
CA PRO A 365 5.66 33.88 15.42
C PRO A 365 7.11 33.96 14.94
N GLY A 366 7.36 34.73 13.88
CA GLY A 366 8.67 34.92 13.30
C GLY A 366 9.21 33.74 12.48
N MET A 367 8.41 32.74 12.17
CA MET A 367 8.79 31.57 11.39
C MET A 367 8.10 31.51 10.02
N VAL A 368 8.61 30.68 9.11
CA VAL A 368 8.03 30.49 7.77
C VAL A 368 6.59 30.01 7.86
N SER A 369 6.27 29.17 8.83
CA SER A 369 4.88 28.70 9.05
C SER A 369 3.88 29.82 9.32
N GLU A 370 4.29 30.93 9.93
CA GLU A 370 3.44 32.12 10.07
C GLU A 370 3.16 32.77 8.70
N ILE A 371 4.18 32.83 7.82
CA ILE A 371 4.01 33.37 6.46
C ILE A 371 3.05 32.48 5.66
N ILE A 372 3.21 31.16 5.74
CA ILE A 372 2.31 30.20 5.10
C ILE A 372 0.89 30.35 5.64
N TRP A 373 0.72 30.46 6.96
CA TRP A 373 -0.58 30.66 7.60
C TRP A 373 -1.29 31.92 7.08
N ARG A 374 -0.55 33.05 6.98
CA ARG A 374 -1.09 34.30 6.43
C ARG A 374 -1.50 34.15 4.97
N GLN A 375 -0.70 33.48 4.15
CA GLN A 375 -1.05 33.22 2.73
C GLN A 375 -2.31 32.36 2.61
N VAL A 376 -2.44 31.30 3.40
CA VAL A 376 -3.61 30.43 3.42
C VAL A 376 -4.83 31.18 3.91
N LYS A 377 -4.71 31.98 4.99
CA LYS A 377 -5.80 32.80 5.53
C LYS A 377 -6.33 33.85 4.54
N GLN A 378 -5.44 34.46 3.75
CA GLN A 378 -5.83 35.42 2.70
C GLN A 378 -6.55 34.74 1.51
N ASN A 379 -6.43 33.41 1.36
CA ASN A 379 -6.99 32.65 0.25
C ASN A 379 -7.90 31.51 0.72
N LEU A 380 -8.69 31.73 1.80
CA LEU A 380 -9.53 30.68 2.42
C LEU A 380 -10.50 30.00 1.45
N THR A 381 -10.93 30.68 0.39
CA THR A 381 -11.77 30.10 -0.66
C THR A 381 -11.13 28.86 -1.33
N GLN A 382 -9.80 28.76 -1.33
CA GLN A 382 -9.06 27.58 -1.81
C GLN A 382 -8.94 26.50 -0.72
N TYR A 383 -9.23 26.82 0.54
CA TYR A 383 -9.09 25.96 1.70
C TYR A 383 -10.35 25.93 2.56
N PRO A 384 -11.53 25.57 1.99
CA PRO A 384 -12.83 25.70 2.67
C PRO A 384 -12.91 24.88 3.97
N TYR A 385 -12.15 23.81 4.09
CA TYR A 385 -12.07 22.98 5.30
C TYR A 385 -11.40 23.69 6.50
N LEU A 386 -10.77 24.85 6.28
CA LEU A 386 -10.18 25.71 7.32
C LEU A 386 -11.09 26.85 7.74
N GLU A 387 -12.23 27.05 7.10
CA GLU A 387 -13.17 28.10 7.46
C GLU A 387 -13.63 27.92 8.91
N GLY A 388 -13.61 29.03 9.68
CA GLY A 388 -13.88 29.01 11.11
C GLY A 388 -12.82 28.31 12.00
N LYS A 389 -11.78 27.73 11.42
CA LYS A 389 -10.74 26.98 12.15
C LYS A 389 -9.35 27.59 12.03
N ILE A 390 -9.09 28.36 10.96
CA ILE A 390 -7.75 28.88 10.66
C ILE A 390 -7.18 29.73 11.82
N ASP A 391 -7.99 30.49 12.51
CA ASP A 391 -7.55 31.37 13.60
C ASP A 391 -7.14 30.59 14.86
N LEU A 392 -7.53 29.33 14.96
CA LEU A 392 -7.12 28.41 16.03
C LEU A 392 -5.80 27.68 15.72
N LEU A 393 -5.32 27.75 14.47
CA LEU A 393 -4.06 27.14 14.04
C LEU A 393 -2.87 28.05 14.33
N VAL A 394 -2.67 28.35 15.60
CA VAL A 394 -1.60 29.23 16.11
C VAL A 394 -0.90 28.61 17.32
N SER A 395 0.35 28.97 17.55
CA SER A 395 1.17 28.41 18.62
C SER A 395 0.65 28.71 20.04
N ASP A 396 -0.19 29.73 20.21
CA ASP A 396 -0.77 30.11 21.50
C ASP A 396 -2.04 29.30 21.83
N TYR A 397 -2.59 28.55 20.87
CA TYR A 397 -3.75 27.72 21.11
C TYR A 397 -3.36 26.48 21.93
N PRO A 398 -4.18 26.05 22.93
CA PRO A 398 -3.85 24.90 23.77
C PRO A 398 -3.58 23.63 22.96
N LEU A 399 -2.43 22.98 23.20
CA LEU A 399 -1.93 21.87 22.38
C LEU A 399 -2.82 20.63 22.39
N ASP A 400 -3.51 20.36 23.50
CA ASP A 400 -4.50 19.30 23.61
C ASP A 400 -5.71 19.52 22.69
N LYS A 401 -6.12 20.78 22.55
CA LYS A 401 -7.20 21.20 21.64
C LYS A 401 -6.69 21.30 20.20
N LEU A 402 -5.49 21.82 19.99
CA LEU A 402 -4.88 21.91 18.67
C LEU A 402 -4.72 20.53 18.03
N SER A 403 -4.21 19.54 18.76
CA SER A 403 -4.03 18.18 18.24
C SER A 403 -5.35 17.52 17.85
N LYS A 404 -6.43 17.72 18.62
CA LYS A 404 -7.78 17.27 18.26
C LYS A 404 -8.33 18.00 17.04
N LEU A 405 -8.07 19.32 16.94
CA LEU A 405 -8.46 20.11 15.78
C LEU A 405 -7.78 19.63 14.49
N LEU A 406 -6.50 19.24 14.55
CA LEU A 406 -5.81 18.65 13.40
C LEU A 406 -6.53 17.41 12.89
N VAL A 407 -6.90 16.49 13.77
CA VAL A 407 -7.66 15.28 13.42
C VAL A 407 -9.04 15.66 12.84
N GLN A 408 -9.77 16.57 13.47
CA GLN A 408 -11.08 17.01 12.97
C GLN A 408 -11.02 17.61 11.57
N ILE A 409 -9.98 18.40 11.26
CA ILE A 409 -9.77 18.96 9.93
C ILE A 409 -9.52 17.83 8.93
N LEU A 410 -8.62 16.89 9.25
CA LEU A 410 -8.28 15.77 8.39
C LEU A 410 -9.49 14.87 8.12
N ASP A 411 -10.26 14.52 9.17
CA ASP A 411 -11.47 13.70 9.04
C ASP A 411 -12.56 14.41 8.21
N SER A 412 -12.72 15.74 8.39
CA SER A 412 -13.69 16.50 7.60
C SER A 412 -13.40 16.48 6.10
N VAL A 413 -12.11 16.51 5.72
CA VAL A 413 -11.70 16.39 4.32
C VAL A 413 -11.90 14.97 3.79
N LEU A 414 -11.62 13.95 4.60
CA LEU A 414 -11.87 12.55 4.21
C LEU A 414 -13.35 12.28 3.96
N LEU A 415 -14.23 12.81 4.83
CA LEU A 415 -15.69 12.65 4.70
C LEU A 415 -16.24 13.39 3.47
N SER A 416 -15.68 14.54 3.11
CA SER A 416 -16.12 15.29 1.93
C SER A 416 -15.76 14.64 0.59
N LYS A 417 -14.85 13.64 0.60
CA LYS A 417 -14.46 12.84 -0.57
C LYS A 417 -15.26 11.53 -0.71
N GLN A 418 -16.16 11.24 0.22
CA GLN A 418 -17.07 10.09 0.17
C GLN A 418 -18.32 10.40 -0.60
#